data_5518b027d8230b2c6694665a1f197ce2
#
_entry.id   5518b027d8230b2c6694665a1f197ce2
#
_cell.length_a   1.000
_cell.length_b   1.000
_cell.length_c   1.000
_cell.angle_alpha   90.00
_cell.angle_beta   90.00
_cell.angle_gamma   90.00
#
_symmetry.space_group_name_H-M   'P 1'
#
loop_
_entity.id
_entity.type
_entity.pdbx_description
1 polymer ?
#
loop_
_entity_poly.entity_id
_entity_poly.type
_entity_poly.pdbx_seq_one_letter_code
_entity_poly.pdbx_strand_id
1 'polypeptide(L)'
;MIVRPPQHWFVRLFAWHGSVLSRIIFRLCLNIAMSVIAIVLFQWYEQLGVHLTVAPFSLLGVAIAIFLGFRNNATYSRFIEARALWGTMIIVQRNIMRLIINLFPENKNLHKMISDYLIAFSWSLKNQLRNNDASYEVYKILPKSVFLTVMNSAYPSNKILLLLGNEIGKLRTQGLISDINFSLINNSINELAHVQGGCERIANTPVPFAYTLILQRTVYLFCTMLPFALVTDLRYMTPFVSVFISYAFLAWDALAEQLEKPFGTDSNDLPLNSICNTIERNLMDMTRQKPLPPVHQPDCYFNLT
;
A
#
# COMPACT_ATOMS: atom_id res chain seq x y z
N MET A 1 1.63 5.96 5.87
CA MET A 1 1.84 6.99 4.81
C MET A 1 2.40 8.27 5.42
N ILE A 2 3.43 8.88 4.81
CA ILE A 2 3.96 10.16 5.29
C ILE A 2 3.06 11.32 4.82
N VAL A 3 2.61 12.13 5.80
CA VAL A 3 1.82 13.33 5.55
C VAL A 3 2.59 14.53 6.14
N ARG A 4 3.46 15.14 5.33
CA ARG A 4 4.23 16.31 5.74
C ARG A 4 3.54 17.60 5.31
N PRO A 5 3.61 18.66 6.12
CA PRO A 5 3.22 19.99 5.67
C PRO A 5 4.08 20.44 4.47
N PRO A 6 3.61 21.37 3.65
CA PRO A 6 4.38 21.90 2.54
C PRO A 6 5.69 22.52 3.05
N GLN A 7 6.81 22.01 2.55
CA GLN A 7 8.17 22.46 2.91
C GLN A 7 8.89 22.97 1.67
N HIS A 8 9.85 23.85 1.86
CA HIS A 8 10.70 24.34 0.77
C HIS A 8 11.43 23.16 0.08
N TRP A 9 11.58 23.22 -1.25
CA TRP A 9 12.15 22.13 -2.04
C TRP A 9 13.54 21.69 -1.55
N PHE A 10 14.36 22.63 -1.11
CA PHE A 10 15.72 22.36 -0.62
C PHE A 10 15.73 21.47 0.64
N VAL A 11 14.80 21.70 1.57
CA VAL A 11 14.66 20.88 2.80
C VAL A 11 14.20 19.44 2.44
N ARG A 12 13.40 19.30 1.38
CA ARG A 12 12.96 17.97 0.91
C ARG A 12 14.09 17.12 0.36
N LEU A 13 15.14 17.71 -0.22
CA LEU A 13 16.30 16.97 -0.75
C LEU A 13 17.03 16.19 0.36
N PHE A 14 17.02 16.71 1.60
CA PHE A 14 17.67 16.08 2.75
C PHE A 14 16.71 15.28 3.64
N ALA A 15 15.50 15.00 3.15
CA ALA A 15 14.52 14.20 3.89
C ALA A 15 14.98 12.73 3.97
N TRP A 16 15.35 12.28 5.17
CA TRP A 16 15.79 10.91 5.42
C TRP A 16 14.61 9.96 5.63
N HIS A 17 13.66 10.33 6.52
CA HIS A 17 12.49 9.51 6.82
C HIS A 17 11.50 9.50 5.64
N GLY A 18 11.12 8.29 5.21
CA GLY A 18 10.27 8.05 4.05
C GLY A 18 11.00 8.11 2.71
N SER A 19 12.31 8.35 2.74
CA SER A 19 13.16 8.24 1.55
C SER A 19 13.58 6.78 1.34
N VAL A 20 13.66 6.39 0.09
CA VAL A 20 14.20 5.10 -0.34
C VAL A 20 15.70 4.96 -0.02
N LEU A 21 16.37 6.10 0.22
CA LEU A 21 17.80 6.16 0.47
C LEU A 21 18.25 5.29 1.65
N SER A 22 17.45 5.26 2.74
CA SER A 22 17.77 4.43 3.91
C SER A 22 17.81 2.92 3.59
N ARG A 23 17.11 2.46 2.57
CA ARG A 23 17.09 1.05 2.13
C ARG A 23 18.24 0.70 1.20
N ILE A 24 18.75 1.68 0.45
CA ILE A 24 19.78 1.44 -0.57
C ILE A 24 21.18 1.87 -0.13
N ILE A 25 21.33 2.52 1.03
CA ILE A 25 22.62 3.07 1.50
C ILE A 25 23.74 2.02 1.53
N PHE A 26 23.45 0.82 2.05
CA PHE A 26 24.43 -0.27 2.08
C PHE A 26 24.88 -0.67 0.67
N ARG A 27 23.98 -0.71 -0.29
CA ARG A 27 24.27 -1.05 -1.70
C ARG A 27 25.10 0.04 -2.37
N LEU A 28 24.87 1.32 -2.01
CA LEU A 28 25.70 2.45 -2.48
C LEU A 28 27.10 2.40 -1.89
N CYS A 29 27.24 2.09 -0.61
CA CYS A 29 28.54 1.89 0.01
C CYS A 29 29.32 0.74 -0.66
N LEU A 30 28.64 -0.36 -1.01
CA LEU A 30 29.23 -1.44 -1.77
C LEU A 30 29.72 -0.95 -3.16
N ASN A 31 28.95 -0.14 -3.85
CA ASN A 31 29.34 0.44 -5.13
C ASN A 31 30.59 1.36 -5.01
N ILE A 32 30.69 2.15 -3.93
CA ILE A 32 31.89 2.94 -3.63
C ILE A 32 33.10 2.02 -3.45
N ALA A 33 32.95 0.97 -2.65
CA ALA A 33 34.04 0.02 -2.43
C ALA A 33 34.49 -0.64 -3.74
N MET A 34 33.55 -1.08 -4.58
CA MET A 34 33.84 -1.63 -5.92
C MET A 34 34.51 -0.61 -6.83
N SER A 35 34.16 0.66 -6.73
CA SER A 35 34.79 1.74 -7.49
C SER A 35 36.25 1.96 -7.06
N VAL A 36 36.53 1.90 -5.75
CA VAL A 36 37.91 1.97 -5.24
C VAL A 36 38.72 0.77 -5.71
N ILE A 37 38.15 -0.44 -5.61
CA ILE A 37 38.80 -1.66 -6.11
C ILE A 37 39.11 -1.53 -7.62
N ALA A 38 38.16 -1.04 -8.41
CA ALA A 38 38.35 -0.83 -9.84
C ALA A 38 39.53 0.13 -10.13
N ILE A 39 39.68 1.21 -9.35
CA ILE A 39 40.81 2.15 -9.50
C ILE A 39 42.14 1.48 -9.13
N VAL A 40 42.19 0.74 -8.02
CA VAL A 40 43.41 0.07 -7.56
C VAL A 40 43.85 -1.02 -8.52
N LEU A 41 42.92 -1.79 -9.02
CA LEU A 41 43.19 -2.90 -9.94
C LEU A 41 43.36 -2.45 -11.43
N PHE A 42 43.12 -1.17 -11.72
CA PHE A 42 43.11 -0.65 -13.11
C PHE A 42 44.37 -1.03 -13.89
N GLN A 43 45.54 -0.74 -13.33
CA GLN A 43 46.83 -1.02 -14.01
C GLN A 43 47.05 -2.53 -14.24
N TRP A 44 46.57 -3.37 -13.31
CA TRP A 44 46.74 -4.82 -13.38
C TRP A 44 45.89 -5.43 -14.49
N TYR A 45 44.63 -5.10 -14.61
CA TYR A 45 43.82 -5.68 -15.69
C TYR A 45 44.08 -5.03 -17.07
N GLU A 46 44.54 -3.80 -17.10
CA GLU A 46 45.02 -3.17 -18.35
C GLU A 46 46.24 -3.92 -18.93
N GLN A 47 47.18 -4.33 -18.07
CA GLN A 47 48.33 -5.17 -18.44
C GLN A 47 47.92 -6.56 -18.95
N LEU A 48 46.77 -7.08 -18.49
CA LEU A 48 46.22 -8.35 -18.99
C LEU A 48 45.49 -8.20 -20.35
N GLY A 49 45.45 -7.01 -20.94
CA GLY A 49 44.79 -6.74 -22.21
C GLY A 49 43.24 -6.73 -22.10
N VAL A 50 42.69 -6.62 -20.87
CA VAL A 50 41.25 -6.53 -20.68
C VAL A 50 40.80 -5.08 -20.76
N HIS A 51 40.16 -4.71 -21.86
CA HIS A 51 39.62 -3.37 -22.07
C HIS A 51 38.10 -3.38 -21.99
N LEU A 52 37.56 -2.97 -20.84
CA LEU A 52 36.12 -2.77 -20.67
C LEU A 52 35.74 -1.39 -21.18
N THR A 53 34.85 -1.35 -22.17
CA THR A 53 34.35 -0.11 -22.77
C THR A 53 32.97 0.24 -22.20
N VAL A 54 32.63 1.53 -22.17
CA VAL A 54 31.33 2.03 -21.65
C VAL A 54 30.18 1.68 -22.60
N ALA A 55 30.46 1.39 -23.88
CA ALA A 55 29.42 1.18 -24.90
C ALA A 55 28.44 0.02 -24.59
N PRO A 56 28.85 -1.21 -24.19
CA PRO A 56 27.92 -2.27 -23.78
C PRO A 56 27.11 -1.91 -22.53
N PHE A 57 27.72 -1.18 -21.60
CA PHE A 57 27.04 -0.74 -20.37
C PHE A 57 25.98 0.33 -20.67
N SER A 58 26.22 1.24 -21.62
CA SER A 58 25.21 2.23 -22.02
C SER A 58 23.97 1.55 -22.62
N LEU A 59 24.16 0.55 -23.48
CA LEU A 59 23.07 -0.24 -24.07
C LEU A 59 22.28 -1.01 -23.00
N LEU A 60 23.00 -1.68 -22.09
CA LEU A 60 22.38 -2.40 -20.98
C LEU A 60 21.65 -1.44 -20.03
N GLY A 61 22.22 -0.28 -19.74
CA GLY A 61 21.61 0.76 -18.92
C GLY A 61 20.27 1.24 -19.50
N VAL A 62 20.20 1.48 -20.81
CA VAL A 62 18.94 1.83 -21.50
C VAL A 62 17.91 0.70 -21.36
N ALA A 63 18.31 -0.55 -21.61
CA ALA A 63 17.43 -1.70 -21.46
C ALA A 63 16.88 -1.81 -20.02
N ILE A 64 17.75 -1.71 -19.00
CA ILE A 64 17.36 -1.72 -17.59
C ILE A 64 16.37 -0.59 -17.28
N ALA A 65 16.64 0.63 -17.77
CA ALA A 65 15.76 1.79 -17.54
C ALA A 65 14.35 1.56 -18.09
N ILE A 66 14.21 0.96 -19.27
CA ILE A 66 12.93 0.62 -19.87
C ILE A 66 12.18 -0.42 -19.02
N PHE A 67 12.83 -1.51 -18.63
CA PHE A 67 12.20 -2.56 -17.83
C PHE A 67 11.86 -2.10 -16.40
N LEU A 68 12.71 -1.27 -15.77
CA LEU A 68 12.38 -0.63 -14.49
C LEU A 68 11.19 0.30 -14.64
N GLY A 69 11.09 1.03 -15.73
CA GLY A 69 9.93 1.87 -16.03
C GLY A 69 8.64 1.06 -16.10
N PHE A 70 8.62 -0.08 -16.78
CA PHE A 70 7.47 -0.99 -16.82
C PHE A 70 7.12 -1.54 -15.44
N ARG A 71 8.12 -1.97 -14.66
CA ARG A 71 7.89 -2.46 -13.29
C ARG A 71 7.30 -1.38 -12.39
N ASN A 72 7.87 -0.18 -12.42
CA ASN A 72 7.37 0.93 -11.62
C ASN A 72 5.92 1.30 -12.00
N ASN A 73 5.60 1.32 -13.29
CA ASN A 73 4.23 1.58 -13.74
C ASN A 73 3.25 0.49 -13.25
N ALA A 74 3.63 -0.77 -13.33
CA ALA A 74 2.81 -1.88 -12.85
C ALA A 74 2.56 -1.81 -11.33
N THR A 75 3.61 -1.56 -10.53
CA THR A 75 3.50 -1.46 -9.06
C THR A 75 2.74 -0.19 -8.63
N TYR A 76 2.95 0.93 -9.33
CA TYR A 76 2.20 2.16 -9.10
C TYR A 76 0.72 1.99 -9.41
N SER A 77 0.37 1.31 -10.50
CA SER A 77 -1.04 1.01 -10.84
C SER A 77 -1.72 0.20 -9.74
N ARG A 78 -1.03 -0.79 -9.17
CA ARG A 78 -1.54 -1.57 -8.01
C ARG A 78 -1.80 -0.67 -6.80
N PHE A 79 -0.87 0.23 -6.49
CA PHE A 79 -1.00 1.15 -5.37
C PHE A 79 -2.20 2.09 -5.55
N ILE A 80 -2.39 2.66 -6.75
CA ILE A 80 -3.51 3.54 -7.07
C ILE A 80 -4.83 2.78 -7.02
N GLU A 81 -4.89 1.55 -7.54
CA GLU A 81 -6.07 0.70 -7.46
C GLU A 81 -6.45 0.40 -5.99
N ALA A 82 -5.48 0.03 -5.16
CA ALA A 82 -5.69 -0.19 -3.73
C ALA A 82 -6.28 1.06 -3.03
N ARG A 83 -5.74 2.23 -3.35
CA ARG A 83 -6.23 3.52 -2.83
C ARG A 83 -7.65 3.82 -3.32
N ALA A 84 -7.95 3.55 -4.59
CA ALA A 84 -9.28 3.75 -5.17
C ALA A 84 -10.32 2.84 -4.50
N LEU A 85 -10.02 1.56 -4.28
CA LEU A 85 -10.89 0.61 -3.59
C LEU A 85 -11.24 1.07 -2.17
N TRP A 86 -10.27 1.55 -1.39
CA TRP A 86 -10.53 2.11 -0.06
C TRP A 86 -11.33 3.40 -0.10
N GLY A 87 -11.13 4.23 -1.14
CA GLY A 87 -11.98 5.41 -1.39
C GLY A 87 -13.44 5.01 -1.69
N THR A 88 -13.64 4.03 -2.55
CA THR A 88 -14.97 3.47 -2.87
C THR A 88 -15.65 2.92 -1.62
N MET A 89 -14.92 2.21 -0.75
CA MET A 89 -15.46 1.70 0.51
C MET A 89 -16.05 2.81 1.38
N ILE A 90 -15.36 3.94 1.54
CA ILE A 90 -15.87 5.09 2.29
C ILE A 90 -17.18 5.61 1.70
N ILE A 91 -17.23 5.76 0.37
CA ILE A 91 -18.39 6.29 -0.35
C ILE A 91 -19.59 5.35 -0.19
N VAL A 92 -19.39 4.06 -0.43
CA VAL A 92 -20.45 3.05 -0.39
C VAL A 92 -21.04 2.92 1.02
N GLN A 93 -20.20 2.89 2.05
CA GLN A 93 -20.68 2.81 3.44
C GLN A 93 -21.51 4.03 3.85
N ARG A 94 -21.10 5.23 3.43
CA ARG A 94 -21.91 6.45 3.62
C ARG A 94 -23.24 6.37 2.87
N ASN A 95 -23.24 5.82 1.68
CA ASN A 95 -24.46 5.66 0.88
C ASN A 95 -25.44 4.68 1.55
N ILE A 96 -24.94 3.53 2.02
CA ILE A 96 -25.78 2.56 2.79
C ILE A 96 -26.38 3.26 4.01
N MET A 97 -25.55 3.95 4.80
CA MET A 97 -26.02 4.59 6.03
C MET A 97 -27.05 5.68 5.75
N ARG A 98 -26.83 6.51 4.72
CA ARG A 98 -27.79 7.53 4.28
C ARG A 98 -29.12 6.93 3.87
N LEU A 99 -29.11 5.82 3.09
CA LEU A 99 -30.34 5.13 2.70
C LEU A 99 -31.11 4.59 3.92
N ILE A 100 -30.42 3.95 4.84
CA ILE A 100 -31.02 3.40 6.08
C ILE A 100 -31.62 4.50 6.95
N ILE A 101 -30.93 5.62 7.15
CA ILE A 101 -31.44 6.76 7.92
C ILE A 101 -32.69 7.36 7.28
N ASN A 102 -32.69 7.51 5.94
CA ASN A 102 -33.84 8.07 5.22
C ASN A 102 -35.05 7.15 5.22
N LEU A 103 -34.84 5.82 5.15
CA LEU A 103 -35.94 4.84 5.16
C LEU A 103 -36.52 4.65 6.58
N PHE A 104 -35.73 4.82 7.61
CA PHE A 104 -36.12 4.56 9.01
C PHE A 104 -35.73 5.71 9.94
N PRO A 105 -36.20 6.95 9.77
CA PRO A 105 -35.67 8.13 10.44
C PRO A 105 -35.69 8.05 11.96
N GLU A 106 -36.68 7.34 12.58
CA GLU A 106 -36.85 7.20 14.01
C GLU A 106 -36.17 5.95 14.63
N ASN A 107 -35.70 5.01 13.80
CA ASN A 107 -35.16 3.74 14.30
C ASN A 107 -33.65 3.83 14.61
N LYS A 108 -33.28 4.49 15.69
CA LYS A 108 -31.89 4.66 16.12
C LYS A 108 -31.17 3.34 16.41
N ASN A 109 -31.88 2.30 16.84
CA ASN A 109 -31.29 0.98 17.09
C ASN A 109 -30.84 0.32 15.80
N LEU A 110 -31.64 0.42 14.73
CA LEU A 110 -31.27 -0.05 13.39
C LEU A 110 -30.07 0.74 12.85
N HIS A 111 -30.08 2.07 12.99
CA HIS A 111 -28.95 2.91 12.55
C HIS A 111 -27.64 2.47 13.22
N LYS A 112 -27.68 2.28 14.55
CA LYS A 112 -26.51 1.82 15.30
C LYS A 112 -26.05 0.45 14.83
N MET A 113 -26.96 -0.51 14.73
CA MET A 113 -26.66 -1.88 14.33
C MET A 113 -25.98 -1.92 12.93
N ILE A 114 -26.53 -1.24 11.93
CA ILE A 114 -25.96 -1.19 10.57
C ILE A 114 -24.61 -0.47 10.58
N SER A 115 -24.49 0.64 11.31
CA SER A 115 -23.22 1.36 11.49
C SER A 115 -22.15 0.44 12.09
N ASP A 116 -22.49 -0.32 13.16
CA ASP A 116 -21.56 -1.24 13.83
C ASP A 116 -21.07 -2.34 12.87
N TYR A 117 -21.92 -2.90 12.02
CA TYR A 117 -21.51 -3.87 10.99
C TYR A 117 -20.56 -3.26 9.96
N LEU A 118 -20.84 -2.05 9.46
CA LEU A 118 -20.02 -1.37 8.46
C LEU A 118 -18.64 -1.00 9.03
N ILE A 119 -18.59 -0.51 10.27
CA ILE A 119 -17.33 -0.19 10.98
C ILE A 119 -16.53 -1.47 11.21
N ALA A 120 -17.17 -2.53 11.72
CA ALA A 120 -16.51 -3.82 11.98
C ALA A 120 -15.96 -4.44 10.69
N PHE A 121 -16.66 -4.30 9.56
CA PHE A 121 -16.17 -4.74 8.25
C PHE A 121 -14.86 -4.05 7.87
N SER A 122 -14.79 -2.72 8.04
CA SER A 122 -13.59 -1.94 7.68
C SER A 122 -12.38 -2.35 8.50
N TRP A 123 -12.53 -2.49 9.82
CA TRP A 123 -11.47 -2.93 10.72
C TRP A 123 -11.08 -4.39 10.47
N SER A 124 -12.05 -5.28 10.21
CA SER A 124 -11.78 -6.68 9.87
C SER A 124 -11.01 -6.80 8.57
N LEU A 125 -11.41 -6.10 7.51
CA LEU A 125 -10.72 -6.12 6.22
C LEU A 125 -9.28 -5.57 6.36
N LYS A 126 -9.07 -4.45 7.06
CA LYS A 126 -7.74 -3.90 7.34
C LYS A 126 -6.84 -4.95 7.99
N ASN A 127 -7.32 -5.61 9.05
CA ASN A 127 -6.52 -6.60 9.77
C ASN A 127 -6.24 -7.84 8.91
N GLN A 128 -7.22 -8.31 8.13
CA GLN A 128 -7.03 -9.40 7.16
C GLN A 128 -5.93 -9.07 6.14
N LEU A 129 -5.92 -7.87 5.56
CA LEU A 129 -4.92 -7.45 4.57
C LEU A 129 -3.50 -7.29 5.16
N ARG A 130 -3.41 -7.03 6.46
CA ARG A 130 -2.14 -6.93 7.22
C ARG A 130 -1.73 -8.22 7.91
N ASN A 131 -2.49 -9.30 7.76
CA ASN A 131 -2.32 -10.56 8.47
C ASN A 131 -2.27 -10.38 10.01
N ASN A 132 -3.06 -9.43 10.52
CA ASN A 132 -3.22 -9.15 11.95
C ASN A 132 -4.52 -9.75 12.48
N ASP A 133 -4.57 -9.96 13.79
CA ASP A 133 -5.81 -10.36 14.46
C ASP A 133 -6.78 -9.15 14.56
N ALA A 134 -8.00 -9.36 14.10
CA ALA A 134 -9.09 -8.36 14.15
C ALA A 134 -9.91 -8.43 15.44
N SER A 135 -9.63 -9.38 16.33
CA SER A 135 -10.49 -9.70 17.48
C SER A 135 -10.75 -8.51 18.39
N TYR A 136 -9.73 -7.69 18.64
CA TYR A 136 -9.85 -6.56 19.56
C TYR A 136 -10.78 -5.45 19.06
N GLU A 137 -10.60 -5.03 17.80
CA GLU A 137 -11.41 -3.97 17.21
C GLU A 137 -12.86 -4.44 16.99
N VAL A 138 -13.02 -5.65 16.44
CA VAL A 138 -14.35 -6.22 16.17
C VAL A 138 -15.13 -6.48 17.46
N TYR A 139 -14.46 -6.94 18.54
CA TYR A 139 -15.08 -7.15 19.84
C TYR A 139 -15.64 -5.86 20.46
N LYS A 140 -14.97 -4.74 20.26
CA LYS A 140 -15.45 -3.43 20.77
C LYS A 140 -16.70 -2.92 20.07
N ILE A 141 -16.91 -3.33 18.83
CA ILE A 141 -17.94 -2.78 17.95
C ILE A 141 -19.18 -3.67 17.96
N LEU A 142 -19.00 -4.99 17.79
CA LEU A 142 -20.10 -5.92 17.62
C LEU A 142 -20.58 -6.52 18.96
N PRO A 143 -21.89 -6.81 19.10
CA PRO A 143 -22.41 -7.59 20.22
C PRO A 143 -21.71 -8.95 20.36
N LYS A 144 -21.51 -9.42 21.58
CA LYS A 144 -20.76 -10.66 21.89
C LYS A 144 -21.19 -11.87 21.06
N SER A 145 -22.50 -12.05 20.85
CA SER A 145 -23.03 -13.18 20.06
C SER A 145 -22.65 -13.11 18.60
N VAL A 146 -22.69 -11.92 18.01
CA VAL A 146 -22.29 -11.66 16.61
C VAL A 146 -20.78 -11.79 16.47
N PHE A 147 -20.02 -11.21 17.42
CA PHE A 147 -18.57 -11.32 17.47
C PHE A 147 -18.09 -12.79 17.43
N LEU A 148 -18.65 -13.64 18.29
CA LEU A 148 -18.30 -15.07 18.31
C LEU A 148 -18.61 -15.75 16.97
N THR A 149 -19.73 -15.41 16.34
CA THR A 149 -20.10 -15.94 15.03
C THR A 149 -19.13 -15.50 13.92
N VAL A 150 -18.65 -14.26 13.99
CA VAL A 150 -17.70 -13.71 13.03
C VAL A 150 -16.32 -14.33 13.21
N MET A 151 -15.81 -14.40 14.45
CA MET A 151 -14.46 -14.87 14.72
C MET A 151 -14.29 -16.39 14.55
N ASN A 152 -15.38 -17.17 14.64
CA ASN A 152 -15.38 -18.59 14.31
C ASN A 152 -15.36 -18.89 12.80
N SER A 153 -15.42 -17.84 11.97
CA SER A 153 -15.34 -17.98 10.50
C SER A 153 -13.90 -17.89 10.02
N ALA A 154 -13.54 -18.71 9.04
CA ALA A 154 -12.26 -18.61 8.35
C ALA A 154 -12.07 -17.27 7.60
N TYR A 155 -13.17 -16.57 7.28
CA TYR A 155 -13.18 -15.29 6.56
C TYR A 155 -14.05 -14.26 7.30
N PRO A 156 -13.53 -13.63 8.38
CA PRO A 156 -14.34 -12.73 9.23
C PRO A 156 -14.96 -11.57 8.45
N SER A 157 -14.23 -10.91 7.54
CA SER A 157 -14.73 -9.78 6.75
C SER A 157 -15.94 -10.17 5.88
N ASN A 158 -15.84 -11.29 5.17
CA ASN A 158 -16.94 -11.81 4.36
C ASN A 158 -18.16 -12.24 5.22
N LYS A 159 -17.88 -12.80 6.41
CA LYS A 159 -18.93 -13.16 7.36
C LYS A 159 -19.72 -11.96 7.85
N ILE A 160 -19.04 -10.83 8.07
CA ILE A 160 -19.70 -9.58 8.47
C ILE A 160 -20.64 -9.09 7.35
N LEU A 161 -20.20 -9.10 6.08
CA LEU A 161 -21.08 -8.72 4.95
C LEU A 161 -22.28 -9.65 4.81
N LEU A 162 -22.09 -10.97 5.00
CA LEU A 162 -23.20 -11.92 5.01
C LEU A 162 -24.22 -11.61 6.09
N LEU A 163 -23.77 -11.32 7.33
CA LEU A 163 -24.64 -10.99 8.43
C LEU A 163 -25.36 -9.66 8.21
N LEU A 164 -24.68 -8.65 7.67
CA LEU A 164 -25.29 -7.40 7.25
C LEU A 164 -26.40 -7.63 6.22
N GLY A 165 -26.11 -8.42 5.18
CA GLY A 165 -27.11 -8.79 4.16
C GLY A 165 -28.33 -9.53 4.75
N ASN A 166 -28.08 -10.41 5.74
CA ASN A 166 -29.18 -11.10 6.45
C ASN A 166 -30.07 -10.13 7.23
N GLU A 167 -29.51 -9.12 7.90
CA GLU A 167 -30.32 -8.12 8.61
C GLU A 167 -31.18 -7.30 7.63
N ILE A 168 -30.63 -6.90 6.49
CA ILE A 168 -31.39 -6.22 5.44
C ILE A 168 -32.47 -7.15 4.85
N GLY A 169 -32.16 -8.44 4.66
CA GLY A 169 -33.11 -9.47 4.22
C GLY A 169 -34.30 -9.64 5.17
N LYS A 170 -34.07 -9.57 6.49
CA LYS A 170 -35.12 -9.60 7.51
C LYS A 170 -36.09 -8.41 7.38
N LEU A 171 -35.56 -7.19 7.13
CA LEU A 171 -36.39 -6.00 6.92
C LEU A 171 -37.31 -6.17 5.69
N ARG A 172 -36.80 -6.82 4.62
CA ARG A 172 -37.62 -7.14 3.46
C ARG A 172 -38.71 -8.16 3.78
N THR A 173 -38.37 -9.27 4.44
CA THR A 173 -39.35 -10.33 4.76
C THR A 173 -40.44 -9.86 5.75
N GLN A 174 -40.12 -8.87 6.58
CA GLN A 174 -41.08 -8.20 7.46
C GLN A 174 -41.95 -7.14 6.74
N GLY A 175 -41.73 -6.91 5.43
CA GLY A 175 -42.47 -5.90 4.68
C GLY A 175 -42.10 -4.45 5.01
N LEU A 176 -40.99 -4.23 5.75
CA LEU A 176 -40.56 -2.90 6.19
C LEU A 176 -39.85 -2.11 5.06
N ILE A 177 -39.32 -2.78 4.05
CA ILE A 177 -38.72 -2.17 2.87
C ILE A 177 -39.29 -2.82 1.60
N SER A 178 -39.42 -2.01 0.53
CA SER A 178 -39.84 -2.50 -0.79
C SER A 178 -38.72 -3.29 -1.46
N ASP A 179 -39.06 -4.13 -2.44
CA ASP A 179 -38.07 -4.86 -3.25
C ASP A 179 -37.09 -3.93 -3.96
N ILE A 180 -37.52 -2.74 -4.36
CA ILE A 180 -36.68 -1.72 -4.99
C ILE A 180 -35.62 -1.24 -3.99
N ASN A 181 -36.03 -0.87 -2.77
CA ASN A 181 -35.10 -0.39 -1.73
C ASN A 181 -34.15 -1.51 -1.27
N PHE A 182 -34.66 -2.75 -1.15
CA PHE A 182 -33.82 -3.92 -0.90
C PHE A 182 -32.75 -4.07 -1.98
N SER A 183 -33.11 -3.98 -3.26
CA SER A 183 -32.17 -4.10 -4.39
C SER A 183 -31.11 -3.01 -4.35
N LEU A 184 -31.47 -1.75 -4.05
CA LEU A 184 -30.52 -0.64 -3.94
C LEU A 184 -29.49 -0.85 -2.81
N ILE A 185 -29.96 -1.28 -1.62
CA ILE A 185 -29.06 -1.56 -0.50
C ILE A 185 -28.18 -2.77 -0.81
N ASN A 186 -28.77 -3.84 -1.36
CA ASN A 186 -28.02 -5.05 -1.71
C ASN A 186 -26.94 -4.80 -2.78
N ASN A 187 -27.21 -3.94 -3.75
CA ASN A 187 -26.21 -3.52 -4.74
C ASN A 187 -25.04 -2.81 -4.06
N SER A 188 -25.29 -1.96 -3.06
CA SER A 188 -24.24 -1.32 -2.30
C SER A 188 -23.45 -2.32 -1.44
N ILE A 189 -24.10 -3.36 -0.90
CA ILE A 189 -23.38 -4.47 -0.21
C ILE A 189 -22.51 -5.25 -1.21
N ASN A 190 -22.99 -5.50 -2.42
CA ASN A 190 -22.21 -6.14 -3.49
C ASN A 190 -20.99 -5.30 -3.90
N GLU A 191 -21.11 -3.97 -3.89
CA GLU A 191 -19.94 -3.09 -4.09
C GLU A 191 -18.92 -3.22 -2.97
N LEU A 192 -19.34 -3.37 -1.70
CA LEU A 192 -18.40 -3.68 -0.59
C LEU A 192 -17.72 -5.02 -0.78
N ALA A 193 -18.45 -6.05 -1.25
CA ALA A 193 -17.86 -7.35 -1.58
C ALA A 193 -16.87 -7.25 -2.76
N HIS A 194 -17.15 -6.41 -3.75
CA HIS A 194 -16.23 -6.11 -4.84
C HIS A 194 -14.94 -5.42 -4.33
N VAL A 195 -15.07 -4.46 -3.43
CA VAL A 195 -13.93 -3.81 -2.78
C VAL A 195 -13.08 -4.82 -2.00
N GLN A 196 -13.73 -5.70 -1.22
CA GLN A 196 -13.02 -6.77 -0.49
C GLN A 196 -12.26 -7.66 -1.46
N GLY A 197 -12.92 -8.22 -2.47
CA GLY A 197 -12.28 -9.09 -3.47
C GLY A 197 -11.16 -8.41 -4.25
N GLY A 198 -11.31 -7.13 -4.58
CA GLY A 198 -10.25 -6.32 -5.19
C GLY A 198 -9.03 -6.15 -4.29
N CYS A 199 -9.23 -5.86 -3.01
CA CYS A 199 -8.15 -5.77 -2.03
C CYS A 199 -7.46 -7.12 -1.81
N GLU A 200 -8.22 -8.21 -1.68
CA GLU A 200 -7.69 -9.58 -1.55
C GLU A 200 -6.86 -9.97 -2.79
N ARG A 201 -7.34 -9.67 -3.99
CA ARG A 201 -6.60 -9.89 -5.23
C ARG A 201 -5.26 -9.14 -5.22
N ILE A 202 -5.25 -7.86 -4.86
CA ILE A 202 -4.02 -7.07 -4.77
C ILE A 202 -3.07 -7.66 -3.72
N ALA A 203 -3.56 -8.09 -2.56
CA ALA A 203 -2.73 -8.65 -1.50
C ALA A 203 -2.11 -10.01 -1.89
N ASN A 204 -2.89 -10.90 -2.53
CA ASN A 204 -2.54 -12.29 -2.75
C ASN A 204 -1.91 -12.57 -4.13
N THR A 205 -1.96 -11.64 -5.08
CA THR A 205 -1.37 -11.79 -6.41
C THR A 205 -0.28 -10.74 -6.66
N PRO A 206 0.92 -10.87 -6.07
CA PRO A 206 2.02 -9.96 -6.29
C PRO A 206 2.53 -10.01 -7.74
N VAL A 207 3.43 -9.12 -8.11
CA VAL A 207 4.15 -9.18 -9.39
C VAL A 207 4.90 -10.53 -9.48
N PRO A 208 4.94 -11.20 -10.65
CA PRO A 208 5.58 -12.50 -10.79
C PRO A 208 7.03 -12.46 -10.29
N PHE A 209 7.37 -13.39 -9.39
CA PHE A 209 8.68 -13.45 -8.72
C PHE A 209 9.85 -13.49 -9.71
N ALA A 210 9.72 -14.27 -10.79
CA ALA A 210 10.77 -14.38 -11.81
C ALA A 210 11.07 -13.03 -12.47
N TYR A 211 10.03 -12.22 -12.75
CA TYR A 211 10.19 -10.90 -13.33
C TYR A 211 10.97 -9.96 -12.40
N THR A 212 10.59 -9.91 -11.14
CA THR A 212 11.28 -9.13 -10.11
C THR A 212 12.73 -9.57 -9.94
N LEU A 213 12.96 -10.90 -9.89
CA LEU A 213 14.29 -11.48 -9.67
C LEU A 213 15.27 -11.16 -10.82
N ILE A 214 14.81 -11.29 -12.08
CA ILE A 214 15.65 -10.97 -13.26
C ILE A 214 16.06 -9.51 -13.22
N LEU A 215 15.11 -8.59 -12.99
CA LEU A 215 15.41 -7.16 -12.93
C LEU A 215 16.38 -6.83 -11.80
N GLN A 216 16.14 -7.31 -10.59
CA GLN A 216 17.02 -7.06 -9.46
C GLN A 216 18.43 -7.56 -9.73
N ARG A 217 18.59 -8.80 -10.19
CA ARG A 217 19.91 -9.36 -10.52
C ARG A 217 20.63 -8.54 -11.57
N THR A 218 19.92 -8.12 -12.62
CA THR A 218 20.50 -7.32 -13.71
C THR A 218 20.93 -5.94 -13.21
N VAL A 219 20.11 -5.27 -12.39
CA VAL A 219 20.44 -3.97 -11.77
C VAL A 219 21.67 -4.09 -10.88
N TYR A 220 21.72 -5.13 -10.00
CA TYR A 220 22.86 -5.32 -9.11
C TYR A 220 24.14 -5.63 -9.86
N LEU A 221 24.07 -6.53 -10.83
CA LEU A 221 25.23 -6.85 -11.67
C LEU A 221 25.72 -5.61 -12.43
N PHE A 222 24.82 -4.85 -13.02
CA PHE A 222 25.13 -3.60 -13.70
C PHE A 222 25.83 -2.60 -12.77
N CYS A 223 25.23 -2.30 -11.61
CA CYS A 223 25.79 -1.35 -10.65
C CYS A 223 27.17 -1.81 -10.12
N THR A 224 27.37 -3.11 -9.95
CA THR A 224 28.65 -3.67 -9.45
C THR A 224 29.74 -3.62 -10.51
N MET A 225 29.41 -3.85 -11.76
CA MET A 225 30.38 -3.89 -12.88
C MET A 225 30.64 -2.50 -13.50
N LEU A 226 29.70 -1.56 -13.33
CA LEU A 226 29.80 -0.21 -13.91
C LEU A 226 31.11 0.52 -13.56
N PRO A 227 31.65 0.49 -12.32
CA PRO A 227 32.92 1.14 -12.01
C PRO A 227 34.09 0.66 -12.86
N PHE A 228 34.13 -0.64 -13.20
CA PHE A 228 35.23 -1.23 -14.02
C PHE A 228 35.18 -0.74 -15.44
N ALA A 229 34.01 -0.42 -16.00
CA ALA A 229 33.89 0.19 -17.31
C ALA A 229 34.23 1.69 -17.31
N LEU A 230 33.85 2.40 -16.23
CA LEU A 230 34.02 3.85 -16.11
C LEU A 230 35.45 4.26 -15.77
N VAL A 231 36.22 3.41 -15.11
CA VAL A 231 37.58 3.78 -14.63
C VAL A 231 38.54 4.07 -15.75
N THR A 232 38.40 3.47 -16.92
CA THR A 232 39.20 3.71 -18.10
C THR A 232 39.16 5.18 -18.53
N ASP A 233 37.97 5.78 -18.51
CA ASP A 233 37.77 7.16 -18.97
C ASP A 233 37.83 8.18 -17.82
N LEU A 234 37.28 7.83 -16.64
CA LEU A 234 37.04 8.77 -15.55
C LEU A 234 38.06 8.70 -14.41
N ARG A 235 38.85 7.61 -14.34
CA ARG A 235 39.85 7.39 -13.29
C ARG A 235 39.32 7.76 -11.88
N TYR A 236 39.86 8.79 -11.22
CA TYR A 236 39.49 9.21 -9.88
C TYR A 236 38.06 9.72 -9.74
N MET A 237 37.38 10.12 -10.82
CA MET A 237 35.97 10.52 -10.81
C MET A 237 35.00 9.32 -10.87
N THR A 238 35.52 8.12 -11.09
CA THR A 238 34.72 6.89 -11.19
C THR A 238 33.77 6.68 -10.00
N PRO A 239 34.17 6.81 -8.71
CA PRO A 239 33.26 6.59 -7.59
C PRO A 239 32.08 7.55 -7.59
N PHE A 240 32.33 8.82 -7.90
CA PHE A 240 31.27 9.84 -7.91
C PHE A 240 30.21 9.57 -8.99
N VAL A 241 30.66 9.33 -10.22
CA VAL A 241 29.74 9.09 -11.35
C VAL A 241 29.03 7.74 -11.20
N SER A 242 29.77 6.69 -10.78
CA SER A 242 29.19 5.36 -10.59
C SER A 242 28.12 5.35 -9.49
N VAL A 243 28.38 6.00 -8.35
CA VAL A 243 27.39 6.12 -7.27
C VAL A 243 26.16 6.88 -7.71
N PHE A 244 26.32 7.97 -8.46
CA PHE A 244 25.20 8.76 -8.97
C PHE A 244 24.28 7.94 -9.88
N ILE A 245 24.87 7.19 -10.83
CA ILE A 245 24.11 6.31 -11.73
C ILE A 245 23.48 5.17 -10.95
N SER A 246 24.24 4.50 -10.06
CA SER A 246 23.74 3.39 -9.24
C SER A 246 22.63 3.85 -8.29
N TYR A 247 22.71 5.05 -7.74
CA TYR A 247 21.62 5.64 -6.95
C TYR A 247 20.33 5.70 -7.74
N ALA A 248 20.35 6.18 -8.97
CA ALA A 248 19.16 6.28 -9.80
C ALA A 248 18.51 4.90 -10.00
N PHE A 249 19.25 3.89 -10.44
CA PHE A 249 18.71 2.55 -10.69
C PHE A 249 18.23 1.85 -9.40
N LEU A 250 19.03 1.89 -8.33
CA LEU A 250 18.68 1.28 -7.05
C LEU A 250 17.49 1.96 -6.37
N ALA A 251 17.37 3.29 -6.51
CA ALA A 251 16.25 4.03 -5.95
C ALA A 251 14.93 3.68 -6.67
N TRP A 252 14.94 3.58 -8.01
CA TRP A 252 13.77 3.15 -8.76
C TRP A 252 13.37 1.70 -8.47
N ASP A 253 14.34 0.79 -8.31
CA ASP A 253 14.07 -0.60 -7.92
C ASP A 253 13.44 -0.69 -6.53
N ALA A 254 14.00 0.02 -5.55
CA ALA A 254 13.48 0.03 -4.19
C ALA A 254 12.12 0.74 -4.07
N LEU A 255 11.84 1.76 -4.90
CA LEU A 255 10.52 2.38 -4.98
C LEU A 255 9.47 1.41 -5.49
N ALA A 256 9.78 0.65 -6.55
CA ALA A 256 8.87 -0.38 -7.07
C ALA A 256 8.54 -1.44 -6.01
N GLU A 257 9.54 -1.87 -5.23
CA GLU A 257 9.36 -2.84 -4.13
C GLU A 257 8.40 -2.31 -3.05
N GLN A 258 8.47 -1.02 -2.69
CA GLN A 258 7.54 -0.40 -1.75
C GLN A 258 6.12 -0.32 -2.28
N LEU A 259 5.95 0.13 -3.53
CA LEU A 259 4.63 0.29 -4.14
C LEU A 259 3.91 -1.04 -4.41
N GLU A 260 4.64 -2.15 -4.46
CA GLU A 260 4.10 -3.48 -4.69
C GLU A 260 3.17 -3.95 -3.56
N LYS A 261 3.40 -3.52 -2.31
CA LYS A 261 2.67 -3.94 -1.10
C LYS A 261 1.91 -2.78 -0.44
N PRO A 262 0.82 -2.28 -1.05
CA PRO A 262 0.18 -1.03 -0.61
C PRO A 262 -0.48 -1.09 0.77
N PHE A 263 -0.77 -2.27 1.32
CA PHE A 263 -1.50 -2.47 2.58
C PHE A 263 -0.61 -2.68 3.80
N GLY A 264 0.71 -2.65 3.63
CA GLY A 264 1.68 -2.84 4.72
C GLY A 264 1.65 -1.72 5.77
N THR A 265 2.76 -1.62 6.50
CA THR A 265 2.95 -0.62 7.57
C THR A 265 4.16 0.30 7.32
N ASP A 266 4.76 0.21 6.15
CA ASP A 266 5.87 1.07 5.77
C ASP A 266 5.43 2.53 5.59
N SER A 267 6.41 3.42 5.66
CA SER A 267 6.16 4.87 5.62
C SER A 267 5.44 5.39 4.36
N ASN A 268 5.44 4.62 3.27
CA ASN A 268 4.78 4.99 2.01
C ASN A 268 3.52 4.16 1.72
N ASP A 269 3.16 3.21 2.60
CA ASP A 269 1.94 2.40 2.45
C ASP A 269 0.68 3.20 2.77
N LEU A 270 -0.48 2.65 2.39
CA LEU A 270 -1.77 3.29 2.63
C LEU A 270 -2.06 3.37 4.15
N PRO A 271 -2.56 4.52 4.64
CA PRO A 271 -2.83 4.75 6.07
C PRO A 271 -4.16 4.10 6.48
N LEU A 272 -4.23 2.77 6.47
CA LEU A 272 -5.47 2.03 6.68
C LEU A 272 -6.10 2.28 8.05
N ASN A 273 -5.30 2.48 9.12
CA ASN A 273 -5.83 2.82 10.44
C ASN A 273 -6.56 4.17 10.41
N SER A 274 -5.97 5.17 9.75
CA SER A 274 -6.58 6.48 9.61
C SER A 274 -7.84 6.45 8.76
N ILE A 275 -7.86 5.63 7.70
CA ILE A 275 -9.04 5.44 6.85
C ILE A 275 -10.16 4.76 7.65
N CYS A 276 -9.88 3.68 8.38
CA CYS A 276 -10.86 3.02 9.26
C CYS A 276 -11.40 3.97 10.33
N ASN A 277 -10.53 4.74 10.99
CA ASN A 277 -10.93 5.76 11.96
C ASN A 277 -11.83 6.83 11.32
N THR A 278 -11.54 7.26 10.10
CA THR A 278 -12.35 8.22 9.35
C THR A 278 -13.73 7.65 9.04
N ILE A 279 -13.82 6.37 8.63
CA ILE A 279 -15.09 5.67 8.40
C ILE A 279 -15.89 5.62 9.72
N GLU A 280 -15.28 5.12 10.78
CA GLU A 280 -15.91 5.00 12.10
C GLU A 280 -16.49 6.33 12.58
N ARG A 281 -15.69 7.39 12.56
CA ARG A 281 -16.13 8.74 12.94
C ARG A 281 -17.30 9.25 12.09
N ASN A 282 -17.23 9.06 10.76
CA ASN A 282 -18.30 9.49 9.86
C ASN A 282 -19.63 8.76 10.14
N LEU A 283 -19.59 7.45 10.28
CA LEU A 283 -20.79 6.64 10.51
C LEU A 283 -21.39 6.91 11.89
N MET A 284 -20.56 7.07 12.93
CA MET A 284 -20.99 7.47 14.26
C MET A 284 -21.61 8.87 14.26
N ASP A 285 -21.04 9.83 13.52
CA ASP A 285 -21.58 11.19 13.41
C ASP A 285 -22.94 11.18 12.71
N MET A 286 -23.07 10.48 11.57
CA MET A 286 -24.34 10.32 10.84
C MET A 286 -25.45 9.72 11.73
N THR A 287 -25.09 8.80 12.63
CA THR A 287 -26.02 8.13 13.55
C THR A 287 -26.15 8.84 14.90
N ARG A 288 -25.51 10.00 15.06
CA ARG A 288 -25.49 10.81 16.30
C ARG A 288 -24.96 10.07 17.53
N GLN A 289 -24.08 9.11 17.32
CA GLN A 289 -23.39 8.41 18.40
C GLN A 289 -22.25 9.27 18.97
N LYS A 290 -22.14 9.31 20.29
CA LYS A 290 -21.08 10.06 21.00
C LYS A 290 -20.55 9.26 22.18
N PRO A 291 -19.29 9.45 22.60
CA PRO A 291 -18.28 10.35 22.00
C PRO A 291 -17.71 9.79 20.69
N LEU A 292 -17.31 10.68 19.78
CA LEU A 292 -16.58 10.27 18.57
C LEU A 292 -15.16 9.87 18.94
N PRO A 293 -14.59 8.81 18.32
CA PRO A 293 -13.17 8.47 18.48
C PRO A 293 -12.26 9.66 18.17
N PRO A 294 -11.07 9.78 18.79
CA PRO A 294 -10.12 10.83 18.46
C PRO A 294 -9.68 10.69 16.98
N VAL A 295 -9.36 11.81 16.35
CA VAL A 295 -8.78 11.80 14.98
C VAL A 295 -7.41 11.15 15.06
N HIS A 296 -7.16 10.18 14.16
CA HIS A 296 -5.84 9.58 14.06
C HIS A 296 -4.86 10.61 13.48
N GLN A 297 -3.86 10.98 14.27
CA GLN A 297 -2.85 11.98 13.90
C GLN A 297 -1.55 11.31 13.47
N PRO A 298 -0.76 11.94 12.58
CA PRO A 298 0.58 11.48 12.27
C PRO A 298 1.47 11.45 13.51
N ASP A 299 2.40 10.51 13.56
CA ASP A 299 3.44 10.43 14.58
C ASP A 299 4.49 11.57 14.44
N CYS A 300 5.50 11.58 15.32
CA CYS A 300 6.58 12.57 15.31
C CYS A 300 7.44 12.53 14.01
N TYR A 301 7.36 11.46 13.22
CA TYR A 301 8.01 11.31 11.93
C TYR A 301 7.06 11.58 10.76
N PHE A 302 5.90 12.12 11.03
CA PHE A 302 4.83 12.38 10.06
C PHE A 302 4.21 11.12 9.44
N ASN A 303 4.37 9.94 10.05
CA ASN A 303 3.74 8.72 9.57
C ASN A 303 2.29 8.67 10.04
N LEU A 304 1.38 8.53 9.09
CA LEU A 304 -0.01 8.22 9.31
C LEU A 304 -0.21 6.74 8.94
N THR A 305 -0.61 5.92 9.90
CA THR A 305 -0.79 4.47 9.70
C THR A 305 -2.24 4.09 9.44
#